data_abf422008580516242d7688af0d08dcc
#
_entry.id   abf422008580516242d7688af0d08dcc
#
_cell.length_a   1.000
_cell.length_b   1.000
_cell.length_c   1.000
_cell.angle_alpha   90.00
_cell.angle_beta   90.00
_cell.angle_gamma   90.00
#
_symmetry.space_group_name_H-M   'P 1'
#
loop_
_entity.id
_entity.type
_entity.pdbx_description
1 polymer ?
#
loop_
_entity_poly.entity_id
_entity_poly.type
_entity_poly.pdbx_seq_one_letter_code
_entity_poly.pdbx_strand_id
1 'polypeptide(L)'
;MVLTRRQIINGALSIGATSLGGCVFVRPITAFCPDDPRISNPNSPLTIDVHGHVFNGSDIQIERYITLVRARQTPALKDLGEILQEVGWEVAPSGAQEISVLRQVNQRLSAGCGPGEFERLHIAHRNEKYLAGRSALNEALTRVESRRRPAFRSTYGGNAVANAIRSLPTSYPEYHHWQLRRAYRAVGTDAVNAAVAFVMRQFQYRYVNVFDFLTEYSSGSARKIDLLICHCLDFDWPLALGKPTMTPIADQIDVMEQISILTGGRVHCYAPFDPMKQVAYDLGYSTESPESLVQKAILSQGFVGIKIYPPMGFAPAGNAHMKPGFWNRKWLPAPMHRPDFGRRLDDVLARLYSWCVANGVPIMAHTSPSEGPCSDFENLTASDYWWAVPGGLTVNFGHFGDTEIAPDNLSRALAYWKLMGRSGSHGANFYADAAYLTEALKEPVKLTEALRRLFQMAQGKTSPALAQRLMYGSDWEMLVIEGSASESYLSNFEQIFSNLDRDASLGAQGKLSARFFGINAANYLSLRAGSAARARLDAFYAARGVPTPQWAQKVNALPPLVA
;
A
#
# COMPACT_ATOMS: atom_id res chain seq x y z
N MET A 1 -9.49 39.87 24.21
CA MET A 1 -10.12 38.79 23.45
C MET A 1 -9.13 38.46 22.31
N VAL A 2 -8.33 37.43 22.50
CA VAL A 2 -7.28 37.06 21.54
C VAL A 2 -7.87 36.01 20.61
N LEU A 3 -8.04 36.35 19.34
CA LEU A 3 -8.55 35.44 18.31
C LEU A 3 -7.50 34.36 18.01
N THR A 4 -7.89 33.12 18.01
CA THR A 4 -7.01 32.00 17.67
C THR A 4 -6.70 31.95 16.17
N ARG A 5 -5.53 31.41 15.80
CA ARG A 5 -5.05 31.29 14.40
C ARG A 5 -6.09 30.68 13.44
N ARG A 6 -6.98 29.83 13.93
CA ARG A 6 -8.08 29.20 13.17
C ARG A 6 -9.19 30.19 12.79
N GLN A 7 -9.42 31.23 13.60
CA GLN A 7 -10.45 32.24 13.34
C GLN A 7 -9.99 33.31 12.34
N ILE A 8 -8.68 33.50 12.20
CA ILE A 8 -8.10 34.43 11.22
C ILE A 8 -8.17 33.83 9.79
N ILE A 9 -8.03 32.51 9.66
CA ILE A 9 -8.07 31.84 8.34
C ILE A 9 -9.50 31.76 7.78
N ASN A 10 -10.52 31.64 8.62
CA ASN A 10 -11.91 31.59 8.19
C ASN A 10 -12.53 32.99 7.94
N GLY A 11 -11.90 34.05 8.42
CA GLY A 11 -12.39 35.44 8.22
C GLY A 11 -11.94 36.10 6.91
N ALA A 12 -10.94 35.53 6.21
CA ALA A 12 -10.38 36.10 4.98
C ALA A 12 -11.07 35.64 3.68
N LEU A 13 -12.10 34.80 3.76
CA LEU A 13 -12.79 34.22 2.60
C LEU A 13 -14.19 34.82 2.31
N SER A 14 -14.56 35.92 2.96
CA SER A 14 -15.92 36.45 2.85
C SER A 14 -16.04 37.88 2.34
N ILE A 15 -15.03 38.43 1.66
CA ILE A 15 -15.20 39.75 1.00
C ILE A 15 -14.61 39.69 -0.41
N GLY A 16 -15.49 39.69 -1.42
CA GLY A 16 -15.07 39.96 -2.80
C GLY A 16 -15.73 39.14 -3.91
N ALA A 17 -17.04 38.98 -3.87
CA ALA A 17 -17.79 38.55 -5.05
C ALA A 17 -18.45 39.75 -5.68
N THR A 18 -17.71 40.56 -6.45
CA THR A 18 -18.28 41.44 -7.47
C THR A 18 -17.92 40.89 -8.84
N SER A 19 -18.99 40.56 -9.56
CA SER A 19 -19.03 40.06 -10.91
C SER A 19 -18.17 40.87 -11.88
N LEU A 20 -17.13 40.25 -12.42
CA LEU A 20 -16.65 40.51 -13.77
C LEU A 20 -16.66 39.16 -14.49
N GLY A 21 -17.54 39.01 -15.48
CA GLY A 21 -17.67 37.83 -16.32
C GLY A 21 -16.44 37.67 -17.20
N GLY A 22 -15.41 37.09 -16.63
CA GLY A 22 -14.30 36.48 -17.34
C GLY A 22 -14.42 34.97 -17.11
N CYS A 23 -14.63 34.18 -18.16
CA CYS A 23 -14.44 32.75 -18.12
C CYS A 23 -13.02 32.48 -17.64
N VAL A 24 -12.85 32.25 -16.34
CA VAL A 24 -11.64 31.64 -15.84
C VAL A 24 -11.66 30.22 -16.40
N PHE A 25 -11.00 30.01 -17.53
CA PHE A 25 -10.64 28.69 -17.97
C PHE A 25 -9.73 28.11 -16.87
N VAL A 26 -10.32 27.37 -15.94
CA VAL A 26 -9.59 26.49 -15.06
C VAL A 26 -8.94 25.47 -16.01
N ARG A 27 -7.66 25.68 -16.33
CA ARG A 27 -6.91 24.69 -17.12
C ARG A 27 -6.97 23.39 -16.32
N PRO A 28 -7.36 22.28 -16.96
CA PRO A 28 -7.37 21.00 -16.27
C PRO A 28 -5.95 20.74 -15.73
N ILE A 29 -5.89 20.24 -14.50
CA ILE A 29 -4.64 19.80 -13.89
C ILE A 29 -4.09 18.68 -14.76
N THR A 30 -3.00 18.94 -15.46
CA THR A 30 -2.33 17.94 -16.29
C THR A 30 -1.45 17.08 -15.39
N ALA A 31 -1.97 15.92 -15.07
CA ALA A 31 -1.23 14.90 -14.37
C ALA A 31 -0.06 14.39 -15.22
N PHE A 32 1.10 14.23 -14.61
CA PHE A 32 2.27 13.52 -15.15
C PHE A 32 2.29 13.43 -16.68
N CYS A 33 2.29 14.54 -17.42
CA CYS A 33 2.30 14.54 -18.86
C CYS A 33 1.59 13.30 -19.47
N PRO A 34 0.27 13.30 -19.64
CA PRO A 34 -0.56 12.11 -19.86
C PRO A 34 -0.12 11.27 -21.07
N ASP A 35 0.60 11.87 -22.00
CA ASP A 35 1.10 11.24 -23.22
C ASP A 35 2.52 10.66 -23.07
N ASP A 36 3.11 10.64 -21.88
CA ASP A 36 4.42 10.01 -21.66
C ASP A 36 4.33 8.49 -21.91
N PRO A 37 5.01 7.95 -22.95
CA PRO A 37 4.92 6.54 -23.30
C PRO A 37 5.50 5.61 -22.22
N ARG A 38 6.29 6.14 -21.30
CA ARG A 38 6.81 5.36 -20.16
C ARG A 38 5.70 4.94 -19.20
N ILE A 39 4.68 5.79 -19.03
CA ILE A 39 3.60 5.58 -18.04
C ILE A 39 2.23 5.32 -18.68
N SER A 40 2.07 5.52 -19.99
CA SER A 40 0.77 5.40 -20.66
C SER A 40 0.87 4.61 -21.95
N ASN A 41 -0.05 3.68 -22.14
CA ASN A 41 -0.28 3.02 -23.41
C ASN A 41 -1.80 2.79 -23.60
N PRO A 42 -2.49 3.65 -24.35
CA PRO A 42 -3.94 3.52 -24.57
C PRO A 42 -4.33 2.18 -25.20
N ASN A 43 -3.43 1.58 -25.97
CA ASN A 43 -3.67 0.32 -26.68
C ASN A 43 -3.33 -0.93 -25.83
N SER A 44 -2.71 -0.77 -24.65
CA SER A 44 -2.45 -1.92 -23.77
C SER A 44 -3.76 -2.39 -23.13
N PRO A 45 -3.91 -3.69 -22.84
CA PRO A 45 -5.03 -4.20 -22.08
C PRO A 45 -5.10 -3.57 -20.67
N LEU A 46 -6.32 -3.40 -20.15
CA LEU A 46 -6.54 -2.87 -18.79
C LEU A 46 -5.67 -3.61 -17.78
N THR A 47 -4.93 -2.84 -16.97
CA THR A 47 -4.08 -3.37 -15.91
C THR A 47 -4.27 -2.52 -14.65
N ILE A 48 -4.82 -3.14 -13.61
CA ILE A 48 -5.06 -2.54 -12.29
C ILE A 48 -4.21 -3.28 -11.27
N ASP A 49 -3.36 -2.56 -10.58
CA ASP A 49 -2.63 -3.06 -9.42
C ASP A 49 -3.45 -2.71 -8.17
N VAL A 50 -4.02 -3.73 -7.52
CA VAL A 50 -4.91 -3.53 -6.37
C VAL A 50 -4.18 -3.48 -5.03
N HIS A 51 -2.85 -3.64 -5.03
CA HIS A 51 -2.08 -3.78 -3.81
C HIS A 51 -0.69 -3.16 -3.96
N GLY A 52 -0.57 -1.89 -3.67
CA GLY A 52 0.70 -1.19 -3.57
C GLY A 52 0.82 -0.44 -2.24
N HIS A 53 2.02 -0.06 -1.87
CA HIS A 53 2.30 0.81 -0.74
C HIS A 53 2.98 2.08 -1.23
N VAL A 54 2.56 3.23 -0.72
CA VAL A 54 3.22 4.51 -0.93
C VAL A 54 3.22 5.26 0.40
N PHE A 55 4.33 5.18 1.09
CA PHE A 55 4.53 5.83 2.38
C PHE A 55 5.96 6.39 2.48
N ASN A 56 6.24 7.18 3.49
CA ASN A 56 7.60 7.59 3.82
C ASN A 56 7.89 7.42 5.32
N GLY A 57 9.15 7.65 5.71
CA GLY A 57 9.60 7.44 7.08
C GLY A 57 8.90 8.30 8.13
N SER A 58 8.15 9.33 7.73
CA SER A 58 7.38 10.18 8.65
C SER A 58 6.01 9.59 9.01
N ASP A 59 5.55 8.55 8.32
CA ASP A 59 4.22 7.94 8.46
C ASP A 59 4.18 6.87 9.54
N ILE A 60 5.32 6.26 9.85
CA ILE A 60 5.43 5.16 10.79
C ILE A 60 6.56 5.40 11.80
N GLN A 61 6.48 4.74 12.92
CA GLN A 61 7.58 4.63 13.88
C GLN A 61 8.60 3.62 13.32
N ILE A 62 9.42 4.04 12.33
CA ILE A 62 10.26 3.14 11.55
C ILE A 62 11.25 2.33 12.42
N GLU A 63 11.81 2.95 13.47
CA GLU A 63 12.66 2.25 14.45
C GLU A 63 11.88 1.10 15.11
N ARG A 64 10.64 1.38 15.56
CA ARG A 64 9.79 0.38 16.22
C ARG A 64 9.37 -0.73 15.28
N TYR A 65 9.03 -0.41 14.04
CA TYR A 65 8.74 -1.41 13.02
C TYR A 65 9.96 -2.31 12.75
N ILE A 66 11.13 -1.72 12.55
CA ILE A 66 12.35 -2.49 12.33
C ILE A 66 12.66 -3.38 13.53
N THR A 67 12.60 -2.87 14.77
CA THR A 67 13.01 -3.63 15.97
C THR A 67 11.97 -4.66 16.41
N LEU A 68 10.67 -4.35 16.33
CA LEU A 68 9.60 -5.24 16.81
C LEU A 68 9.12 -6.24 15.76
N VAL A 69 9.20 -5.88 14.47
CA VAL A 69 8.71 -6.71 13.37
C VAL A 69 9.86 -7.36 12.60
N ARG A 70 10.66 -6.56 11.91
CA ARG A 70 11.68 -7.08 10.96
C ARG A 70 12.86 -7.76 11.64
N ALA A 71 13.33 -7.26 12.78
CA ALA A 71 14.45 -7.88 13.51
C ALA A 71 14.12 -9.25 14.11
N ARG A 72 12.84 -9.63 14.19
CA ARG A 72 12.45 -11.00 14.59
C ARG A 72 12.92 -12.04 13.57
N GLN A 73 12.83 -11.70 12.28
CA GLN A 73 13.26 -12.56 11.18
C GLN A 73 14.74 -12.38 10.84
N THR A 74 15.26 -11.16 11.00
CA THR A 74 16.63 -10.79 10.66
C THR A 74 17.26 -10.02 11.82
N PRO A 75 17.82 -10.70 12.84
CA PRO A 75 18.35 -10.07 14.07
C PRO A 75 19.36 -8.94 13.83
N ALA A 76 20.14 -9.01 12.74
CA ALA A 76 21.10 -7.96 12.36
C ALA A 76 20.45 -6.59 12.11
N LEU A 77 19.15 -6.53 11.81
CA LEU A 77 18.42 -5.28 11.61
C LEU A 77 18.16 -4.51 12.91
N LYS A 78 18.39 -5.13 14.08
CA LYS A 78 18.27 -4.43 15.36
C LYS A 78 19.22 -3.25 15.46
N ASP A 79 20.46 -3.42 14.99
CA ASP A 79 21.47 -2.36 14.98
C ASP A 79 21.08 -1.22 14.00
N LEU A 80 20.40 -1.55 12.88
CA LEU A 80 19.82 -0.55 12.00
C LEU A 80 18.71 0.25 12.70
N GLY A 81 17.86 -0.42 13.49
CA GLY A 81 16.82 0.25 14.27
C GLY A 81 17.38 1.30 15.24
N GLU A 82 18.52 1.01 15.90
CA GLU A 82 19.18 1.98 16.78
C GLU A 82 19.70 3.21 16.01
N ILE A 83 20.25 3.01 14.81
CA ILE A 83 20.71 4.13 13.96
C ILE A 83 19.51 4.96 13.51
N LEU A 84 18.39 4.32 13.13
CA LEU A 84 17.18 5.02 12.72
C LEU A 84 16.54 5.81 13.86
N GLN A 85 16.66 5.35 15.10
CA GLN A 85 16.26 6.13 16.28
C GLN A 85 17.05 7.43 16.41
N GLU A 86 18.33 7.44 16.04
CA GLU A 86 19.17 8.65 16.01
C GLU A 86 18.88 9.57 14.82
N VAL A 87 18.47 9.02 13.69
CA VAL A 87 18.03 9.81 12.52
C VAL A 87 16.70 10.51 12.83
N GLY A 88 15.83 9.84 13.57
CA GLY A 88 14.48 10.34 13.82
C GLY A 88 13.70 10.58 12.51
N TRP A 89 12.84 11.60 12.50
CA TRP A 89 12.05 11.97 11.32
C TRP A 89 12.62 13.17 10.53
N GLU A 90 13.79 13.69 10.91
CA GLU A 90 14.31 14.95 10.36
C GLU A 90 14.52 14.92 8.83
N VAL A 91 14.78 13.74 8.28
CA VAL A 91 15.09 13.57 6.85
C VAL A 91 13.83 13.32 6.02
N ALA A 92 12.92 12.50 6.53
CA ALA A 92 11.67 12.18 5.83
C ALA A 92 10.79 13.44 5.74
N PRO A 93 10.18 13.74 4.58
CA PRO A 93 9.32 14.91 4.47
C PRO A 93 8.04 14.70 5.30
N SER A 94 7.63 15.73 6.04
CA SER A 94 6.32 15.74 6.71
C SER A 94 5.18 15.89 5.69
N GLY A 95 3.96 15.51 6.08
CA GLY A 95 2.78 15.71 5.24
C GLY A 95 2.61 17.15 4.75
N ALA A 96 2.85 18.13 5.62
CA ALA A 96 2.79 19.55 5.25
C ALA A 96 3.86 19.95 4.21
N GLN A 97 5.07 19.41 4.33
CA GLN A 97 6.12 19.62 3.33
C GLN A 97 5.76 18.98 2.00
N GLU A 98 5.26 17.75 2.02
CA GLU A 98 4.82 17.05 0.80
C GLU A 98 3.68 17.79 0.10
N ILE A 99 2.66 18.24 0.81
CA ILE A 99 1.56 19.02 0.24
C ILE A 99 2.09 20.33 -0.41
N SER A 100 3.05 20.99 0.22
CA SER A 100 3.67 22.18 -0.36
C SER A 100 4.40 21.88 -1.67
N VAL A 101 5.20 20.82 -1.68
CA VAL A 101 5.94 20.39 -2.88
C VAL A 101 4.98 19.92 -3.98
N LEU A 102 3.96 19.14 -3.65
CA LEU A 102 2.95 18.67 -4.62
C LEU A 102 2.20 19.83 -5.29
N ARG A 103 1.86 20.86 -4.54
CA ARG A 103 1.25 22.09 -5.10
C ARG A 103 2.18 22.80 -6.07
N GLN A 104 3.47 22.91 -5.74
CA GLN A 104 4.47 23.54 -6.62
C GLN A 104 4.66 22.72 -7.90
N VAL A 105 4.79 21.39 -7.80
CA VAL A 105 4.89 20.48 -8.94
C VAL A 105 3.67 20.63 -9.84
N ASN A 106 2.46 20.56 -9.24
CA ASN A 106 1.21 20.69 -9.97
C ASN A 106 1.10 22.06 -10.69
N GLN A 107 1.47 23.14 -10.02
CA GLN A 107 1.48 24.49 -10.62
C GLN A 107 2.41 24.56 -11.83
N ARG A 108 3.61 23.99 -11.75
CA ARG A 108 4.58 23.97 -12.86
C ARG A 108 4.08 23.12 -14.03
N LEU A 109 3.52 21.94 -13.78
CA LEU A 109 2.94 21.09 -14.82
C LEU A 109 1.72 21.75 -15.50
N SER A 110 0.93 22.50 -14.76
CA SER A 110 -0.21 23.27 -15.32
C SER A 110 0.22 24.42 -16.21
N ALA A 111 1.42 24.96 -16.01
CA ALA A 111 1.98 26.01 -16.87
C ALA A 111 2.50 25.48 -18.20
N GLY A 112 2.85 24.21 -18.29
CA GLY A 112 3.27 23.52 -19.49
C GLY A 112 3.95 22.20 -19.20
N CYS A 113 3.39 21.12 -19.74
CA CYS A 113 3.95 19.78 -19.63
C CYS A 113 4.96 19.54 -20.77
N GLY A 114 6.01 20.36 -20.81
CA GLY A 114 7.10 20.16 -21.77
C GLY A 114 7.88 18.88 -21.47
N PRO A 115 8.37 18.17 -22.50
CA PRO A 115 9.27 17.04 -22.30
C PRO A 115 10.44 17.46 -21.41
N GLY A 116 10.62 16.74 -20.29
CA GLY A 116 11.72 16.96 -19.37
C GLY A 116 11.48 17.95 -18.23
N GLU A 117 10.37 18.71 -18.17
CA GLU A 117 10.11 19.59 -17.02
C GLU A 117 9.81 18.79 -15.76
N PHE A 118 8.90 17.83 -15.86
CA PHE A 118 8.60 16.94 -14.76
C PHE A 118 9.83 16.12 -14.36
N GLU A 119 10.59 15.60 -15.33
CA GLU A 119 11.79 14.82 -15.08
C GLU A 119 12.86 15.64 -14.34
N ARG A 120 13.05 16.91 -14.70
CA ARG A 120 13.98 17.80 -13.97
C ARG A 120 13.58 17.99 -12.51
N LEU A 121 12.28 18.22 -12.23
CA LEU A 121 11.77 18.37 -10.87
C LEU A 121 11.94 17.08 -10.08
N HIS A 122 11.57 15.97 -10.67
CA HIS A 122 11.69 14.65 -10.09
C HIS A 122 13.15 14.33 -9.74
N ILE A 123 14.10 14.52 -10.67
CA ILE A 123 15.53 14.29 -10.44
C ILE A 123 16.07 15.22 -9.34
N ALA A 124 15.69 16.48 -9.35
CA ALA A 124 16.15 17.45 -8.35
C ALA A 124 15.71 17.05 -6.93
N HIS A 125 14.42 16.76 -6.73
CA HIS A 125 13.88 16.37 -5.43
C HIS A 125 14.43 15.01 -4.97
N ARG A 126 14.58 14.06 -5.90
CA ARG A 126 15.17 12.75 -5.61
C ARG A 126 16.62 12.85 -5.13
N ASN A 127 17.42 13.66 -5.82
CA ASN A 127 18.82 13.90 -5.42
C ASN A 127 18.93 14.61 -4.06
N GLU A 128 18.14 15.64 -3.84
CA GLU A 128 18.09 16.37 -2.57
C GLU A 128 17.85 15.43 -1.39
N LYS A 129 16.79 14.63 -1.47
CA LYS A 129 16.40 13.70 -0.40
C LYS A 129 17.39 12.55 -0.24
N TYR A 130 17.96 12.06 -1.33
CA TYR A 130 19.01 11.05 -1.26
C TYR A 130 20.24 11.54 -0.49
N LEU A 131 20.75 12.73 -0.81
CA LEU A 131 21.92 13.30 -0.16
C LEU A 131 21.65 13.59 1.32
N ALA A 132 20.49 14.14 1.65
CA ALA A 132 20.07 14.38 3.03
C ALA A 132 20.01 13.06 3.84
N GLY A 133 19.36 12.02 3.28
CA GLY A 133 19.25 10.70 3.92
C GLY A 133 20.61 10.04 4.14
N ARG A 134 21.46 10.09 3.13
CA ARG A 134 22.83 9.56 3.24
C ARG A 134 23.64 10.27 4.33
N SER A 135 23.58 11.60 4.41
CA SER A 135 24.27 12.39 5.45
C SER A 135 23.77 12.01 6.84
N ALA A 136 22.46 12.02 7.04
CA ALA A 136 21.83 11.70 8.32
C ALA A 136 22.17 10.28 8.82
N LEU A 137 22.15 9.27 7.94
CA LEU A 137 22.54 7.91 8.29
C LEU A 137 24.02 7.83 8.72
N ASN A 138 24.94 8.50 8.03
CA ASN A 138 26.37 8.52 8.39
C ASN A 138 26.62 9.24 9.71
N GLU A 139 25.92 10.35 9.95
CA GLU A 139 26.01 11.10 11.21
C GLU A 139 25.46 10.30 12.38
N ALA A 140 24.28 9.66 12.21
CA ALA A 140 23.68 8.78 13.20
C ALA A 140 24.59 7.56 13.52
N LEU A 141 25.15 6.93 12.49
CA LEU A 141 26.12 5.86 12.65
C LEU A 141 27.32 6.32 13.48
N THR A 142 27.85 7.51 13.20
CA THR A 142 29.00 8.09 13.96
C THR A 142 28.62 8.32 15.41
N ARG A 143 27.41 8.80 15.71
CA ARG A 143 26.92 8.99 17.08
C ARG A 143 26.78 7.67 17.82
N VAL A 144 26.20 6.63 17.19
CA VAL A 144 26.06 5.29 17.79
C VAL A 144 27.43 4.67 18.05
N GLU A 145 28.35 4.71 17.08
CA GLU A 145 29.72 4.20 17.24
C GLU A 145 30.49 4.91 18.35
N SER A 146 30.34 6.20 18.52
CA SER A 146 31.04 6.96 19.58
C SER A 146 30.57 6.55 20.98
N ARG A 147 29.30 6.25 21.15
CA ARG A 147 28.70 5.83 22.42
C ARG A 147 28.99 4.35 22.79
N ARG A 148 29.08 3.47 21.81
CA ARG A 148 29.13 2.01 22.00
C ARG A 148 30.39 1.36 21.41
N ARG A 149 31.49 2.06 21.31
CA ARG A 149 32.66 1.71 20.49
C ARG A 149 33.22 0.30 20.62
N PRO A 150 33.28 -0.45 21.72
CA PRO A 150 33.65 -1.87 21.61
C PRO A 150 32.48 -2.77 21.27
N ALA A 151 31.27 -2.52 21.84
CA ALA A 151 30.14 -3.41 21.74
C ALA A 151 29.47 -3.43 20.36
N PHE A 152 29.30 -2.24 19.71
CA PHE A 152 28.64 -2.16 18.40
C PHE A 152 29.49 -2.82 17.29
N ARG A 153 30.82 -2.58 17.29
CA ARG A 153 31.73 -3.19 16.31
C ARG A 153 32.02 -4.66 16.54
N SER A 154 31.76 -5.20 17.73
CA SER A 154 31.89 -6.61 18.00
C SER A 154 30.70 -7.45 17.59
N THR A 155 29.55 -6.82 17.27
CA THR A 155 28.37 -7.51 16.75
C THR A 155 28.50 -7.71 15.24
N TYR A 156 28.13 -8.88 14.75
CA TYR A 156 28.06 -9.14 13.29
C TYR A 156 27.12 -8.15 12.59
N GLY A 157 25.97 -7.84 13.22
CA GLY A 157 24.98 -6.90 12.72
C GLY A 157 25.52 -5.47 12.61
N GLY A 158 26.18 -4.97 13.66
CA GLY A 158 26.75 -3.62 13.69
C GLY A 158 27.77 -3.37 12.59
N ASN A 159 28.66 -4.33 12.32
CA ASN A 159 29.60 -4.24 11.22
C ASN A 159 28.91 -4.27 9.84
N ALA A 160 27.92 -5.13 9.66
CA ALA A 160 27.19 -5.22 8.39
C ALA A 160 26.42 -3.92 8.09
N VAL A 161 25.72 -3.37 9.07
CA VAL A 161 24.99 -2.09 8.93
C VAL A 161 25.93 -0.92 8.68
N ALA A 162 27.04 -0.82 9.43
CA ALA A 162 28.03 0.23 9.24
C ALA A 162 28.64 0.19 7.82
N ASN A 163 28.98 -1.01 7.33
CA ASN A 163 29.50 -1.20 5.98
C ASN A 163 28.46 -0.84 4.91
N ALA A 164 27.20 -1.24 5.11
CA ALA A 164 26.12 -0.91 4.19
C ALA A 164 25.92 0.61 4.06
N ILE A 165 25.85 1.32 5.20
CA ILE A 165 25.68 2.79 5.20
C ILE A 165 26.89 3.49 4.58
N ARG A 166 28.13 3.11 4.95
CA ARG A 166 29.34 3.74 4.40
C ARG A 166 29.54 3.46 2.92
N SER A 167 29.00 2.34 2.42
CA SER A 167 29.07 1.99 0.99
C SER A 167 28.03 2.67 0.14
N LEU A 168 27.12 3.48 0.71
CA LEU A 168 26.17 4.27 -0.05
C LEU A 168 26.91 5.25 -0.99
N PRO A 169 26.63 5.22 -2.30
CA PRO A 169 27.29 6.09 -3.27
C PRO A 169 27.14 7.56 -2.95
N THR A 170 28.00 8.38 -3.53
CA THR A 170 28.02 9.84 -3.31
C THR A 170 26.98 10.60 -4.11
N SER A 171 26.37 9.94 -5.12
CA SER A 171 25.31 10.50 -5.96
C SER A 171 24.17 9.53 -6.14
N TYR A 172 22.97 10.05 -6.45
CA TYR A 172 21.82 9.19 -6.72
C TYR A 172 21.97 8.32 -7.99
N PRO A 173 22.51 8.81 -9.11
CA PRO A 173 22.73 7.96 -10.29
C PRO A 173 23.62 6.74 -9.99
N GLU A 174 24.69 6.94 -9.21
CA GLU A 174 25.53 5.83 -8.75
C GLU A 174 24.79 4.90 -7.79
N TYR A 175 23.92 5.45 -6.93
CA TYR A 175 23.07 4.69 -6.01
C TYR A 175 22.08 3.81 -6.78
N HIS A 176 21.44 4.31 -7.81
CA HIS A 176 20.55 3.54 -8.67
C HIS A 176 21.29 2.35 -9.31
N HIS A 177 22.49 2.57 -9.87
CA HIS A 177 23.34 1.50 -10.37
C HIS A 177 23.83 0.55 -9.25
N TRP A 178 24.02 1.03 -8.04
CA TRP A 178 24.40 0.23 -6.89
C TRP A 178 23.26 -0.70 -6.46
N GLN A 179 22.02 -0.22 -6.45
CA GLN A 179 20.84 -1.06 -6.22
C GLN A 179 20.72 -2.16 -7.27
N LEU A 180 20.82 -1.82 -8.53
CA LEU A 180 20.71 -2.76 -9.64
C LEU A 180 21.75 -3.90 -9.59
N ARG A 181 22.98 -3.63 -9.18
CA ARG A 181 24.04 -4.64 -9.13
C ARG A 181 23.95 -5.61 -7.94
N ARG A 182 23.26 -5.27 -6.87
CA ARG A 182 23.19 -6.07 -5.63
C ARG A 182 22.07 -7.09 -5.58
N ALA A 183 21.05 -6.95 -6.38
CA ALA A 183 19.90 -7.85 -6.42
C ALA A 183 20.23 -9.30 -6.83
N TYR A 184 21.39 -9.55 -7.40
CA TYR A 184 21.78 -10.89 -7.90
C TYR A 184 22.55 -11.78 -6.91
N ARG A 185 22.83 -11.36 -5.66
CA ARG A 185 23.72 -12.10 -4.76
C ARG A 185 23.26 -12.08 -3.30
N ALA A 186 22.05 -12.56 -3.01
CA ALA A 186 21.50 -12.45 -1.65
C ALA A 186 21.64 -13.71 -0.78
N VAL A 187 22.55 -13.67 0.20
CA VAL A 187 22.38 -14.35 1.52
C VAL A 187 23.17 -13.55 2.59
N GLY A 188 22.54 -13.24 3.73
CA GLY A 188 23.17 -12.67 4.93
C GLY A 188 23.44 -11.17 4.93
N THR A 189 24.54 -10.70 4.37
CA THR A 189 24.88 -9.25 4.25
C THR A 189 23.93 -8.49 3.33
N ASP A 190 23.26 -9.18 2.44
CA ASP A 190 22.36 -8.57 1.45
C ASP A 190 21.03 -8.15 2.05
N ALA A 191 20.52 -8.84 3.08
CA ALA A 191 19.32 -8.40 3.80
C ALA A 191 19.52 -7.04 4.48
N VAL A 192 20.70 -6.76 5.02
CA VAL A 192 21.03 -5.46 5.60
C VAL A 192 21.14 -4.38 4.52
N ASN A 193 21.79 -4.68 3.39
CA ASN A 193 21.88 -3.76 2.27
C ASN A 193 20.50 -3.45 1.68
N ALA A 194 19.64 -4.46 1.53
CA ALA A 194 18.27 -4.29 1.07
C ALA A 194 17.45 -3.42 2.04
N ALA A 195 17.61 -3.63 3.35
CA ALA A 195 16.96 -2.81 4.37
C ALA A 195 17.45 -1.35 4.35
N VAL A 196 18.75 -1.11 4.17
CA VAL A 196 19.30 0.25 4.03
C VAL A 196 18.78 0.91 2.74
N ALA A 197 18.70 0.17 1.63
CA ALA A 197 18.13 0.67 0.38
C ALA A 197 16.64 1.03 0.53
N PHE A 198 15.87 0.17 1.20
CA PHE A 198 14.47 0.43 1.53
C PHE A 198 14.32 1.69 2.40
N VAL A 199 15.13 1.83 3.44
CA VAL A 199 15.14 3.04 4.30
C VAL A 199 15.46 4.30 3.51
N MET A 200 16.43 4.25 2.58
CA MET A 200 16.76 5.39 1.73
C MET A 200 15.58 5.83 0.85
N ARG A 201 14.74 4.89 0.41
CA ARG A 201 13.51 5.19 -0.32
C ARG A 201 12.47 5.86 0.58
N GLN A 202 12.40 5.49 1.87
CA GLN A 202 11.49 6.09 2.83
C GLN A 202 11.82 7.56 3.20
N PHE A 203 12.98 8.06 2.79
CA PHE A 203 13.34 9.47 2.92
C PHE A 203 12.87 10.32 1.73
N GLN A 204 12.33 9.72 0.68
CA GLN A 204 11.85 10.44 -0.51
C GLN A 204 10.47 11.07 -0.30
N TYR A 205 10.12 12.03 -1.16
CA TYR A 205 8.73 12.44 -1.37
C TYR A 205 7.94 11.29 -2.01
N ARG A 206 6.73 11.03 -1.55
CA ARG A 206 5.89 9.93 -2.09
C ARG A 206 5.65 10.04 -3.59
N TYR A 207 5.47 11.25 -4.13
CA TYR A 207 5.25 11.42 -5.56
C TYR A 207 6.45 10.97 -6.40
N VAL A 208 7.69 11.09 -5.85
CA VAL A 208 8.90 10.58 -6.49
C VAL A 208 8.83 9.06 -6.59
N ASN A 209 8.50 8.40 -5.50
CA ASN A 209 8.34 6.94 -5.47
C ASN A 209 7.23 6.47 -6.42
N VAL A 210 6.09 7.17 -6.46
CA VAL A 210 4.99 6.87 -7.39
C VAL A 210 5.42 6.98 -8.84
N PHE A 211 6.17 8.02 -9.19
CA PHE A 211 6.67 8.19 -10.55
C PHE A 211 7.68 7.12 -10.93
N ASP A 212 8.60 6.77 -10.03
CA ASP A 212 9.54 5.66 -10.22
C ASP A 212 8.78 4.35 -10.49
N PHE A 213 7.73 4.07 -9.71
CA PHE A 213 6.89 2.91 -9.95
C PHE A 213 6.26 2.92 -11.35
N LEU A 214 5.60 4.00 -11.71
CA LEU A 214 4.89 4.07 -12.99
C LEU A 214 5.83 3.97 -14.22
N THR A 215 7.08 4.39 -14.08
CA THR A 215 8.06 4.37 -15.18
C THR A 215 8.96 3.14 -15.20
N GLU A 216 9.56 2.81 -14.06
CA GLU A 216 10.59 1.76 -13.96
C GLU A 216 9.97 0.37 -13.87
N TYR A 217 8.98 0.22 -12.99
CA TYR A 217 8.34 -1.06 -12.70
C TYR A 217 7.65 -1.70 -13.91
N SER A 218 7.08 -0.91 -14.79
CA SER A 218 6.43 -1.40 -16.01
C SER A 218 7.32 -1.33 -17.26
N SER A 219 8.61 -0.99 -17.12
CA SER A 219 9.51 -0.75 -18.26
C SER A 219 9.71 -2.00 -19.14
N GLY A 220 9.81 -3.18 -18.54
CA GLY A 220 9.99 -4.46 -19.23
C GLY A 220 8.70 -5.15 -19.71
N SER A 221 7.53 -4.54 -19.52
CA SER A 221 6.23 -5.12 -19.84
C SER A 221 5.55 -4.41 -21.01
N ALA A 222 4.81 -5.16 -21.84
CA ALA A 222 3.91 -4.59 -22.82
C ALA A 222 2.69 -3.90 -22.17
N ARG A 223 2.35 -4.30 -20.96
CA ARG A 223 1.31 -3.66 -20.13
C ARG A 223 1.88 -2.42 -19.46
N LYS A 224 1.01 -1.46 -19.21
CA LYS A 224 1.25 -0.32 -18.31
C LYS A 224 0.21 -0.34 -17.21
N ILE A 225 0.59 0.07 -16.01
CA ILE A 225 -0.36 0.17 -14.90
C ILE A 225 -1.31 1.34 -15.19
N ASP A 226 -2.56 1.04 -15.48
CA ASP A 226 -3.60 2.05 -15.73
C ASP A 226 -4.10 2.66 -14.42
N LEU A 227 -4.20 1.84 -13.37
CA LEU A 227 -4.65 2.24 -12.05
C LEU A 227 -3.86 1.48 -10.97
N LEU A 228 -3.25 2.21 -10.06
CA LEU A 228 -2.59 1.70 -8.86
C LEU A 228 -3.43 2.05 -7.63
N ILE A 229 -3.71 1.07 -6.79
CA ILE A 229 -4.33 1.30 -5.48
C ILE A 229 -3.29 1.09 -4.39
N CYS A 230 -2.96 2.17 -3.70
CA CYS A 230 -1.98 2.17 -2.62
C CYS A 230 -2.61 1.99 -1.25
N HIS A 231 -1.77 1.80 -0.25
CA HIS A 231 -2.17 1.76 1.15
C HIS A 231 -1.41 2.83 1.93
N CYS A 232 -2.12 3.58 2.79
CA CYS A 232 -1.51 4.31 3.90
C CYS A 232 -1.32 3.35 5.08
N LEU A 233 -0.47 3.72 6.04
CA LEU A 233 -0.14 2.91 7.22
C LEU A 233 -0.55 3.63 8.51
N ASP A 234 -1.21 2.91 9.42
CA ASP A 234 -1.54 3.37 10.77
C ASP A 234 -1.17 2.28 11.78
N PHE A 235 0.05 2.37 12.34
CA PHE A 235 0.60 1.41 13.29
C PHE A 235 0.96 2.05 14.64
N ASP A 236 0.46 3.24 14.92
CA ASP A 236 0.79 4.00 16.13
C ASP A 236 0.42 3.25 17.41
N TRP A 237 -0.77 2.66 17.43
CA TRP A 237 -1.27 1.93 18.60
C TRP A 237 -0.59 0.57 18.77
N PRO A 238 -0.49 -0.28 17.74
CA PRO A 238 0.09 -1.61 17.88
C PRO A 238 1.62 -1.62 18.02
N LEU A 239 2.32 -0.58 17.62
CA LEU A 239 3.79 -0.56 17.67
C LEU A 239 4.38 0.55 18.55
N ALA A 240 3.72 1.69 18.66
CA ALA A 240 4.31 2.89 19.27
C ALA A 240 3.63 3.37 20.55
N LEU A 241 2.85 2.53 21.22
CA LEU A 241 2.11 2.88 22.44
C LEU A 241 1.14 4.06 22.22
N GLY A 242 0.56 4.18 21.02
CA GLY A 242 -0.33 5.28 20.66
C GLY A 242 0.38 6.62 20.42
N LYS A 243 1.70 6.65 20.36
CA LYS A 243 2.44 7.89 20.06
C LYS A 243 2.24 8.26 18.59
N PRO A 244 1.82 9.51 18.29
CA PRO A 244 1.62 9.93 16.92
C PRO A 244 2.95 9.94 16.16
N THR A 245 2.87 9.74 14.85
CA THR A 245 3.96 9.95 13.90
C THR A 245 4.08 11.42 13.50
N MET A 246 5.15 11.79 12.78
CA MET A 246 5.33 13.16 12.30
C MET A 246 4.27 13.53 11.25
N THR A 247 3.81 12.55 10.45
CA THR A 247 2.70 12.69 9.52
C THR A 247 1.52 11.84 10.01
N PRO A 248 0.61 12.42 10.83
CA PRO A 248 -0.60 11.72 11.28
C PRO A 248 -1.44 11.21 10.11
N ILE A 249 -2.30 10.22 10.36
CA ILE A 249 -3.08 9.59 9.29
C ILE A 249 -3.95 10.57 8.51
N ALA A 250 -4.48 11.61 9.15
CA ALA A 250 -5.23 12.66 8.46
C ALA A 250 -4.37 13.36 7.40
N ASP A 251 -3.11 13.68 7.73
CA ASP A 251 -2.17 14.31 6.80
C ASP A 251 -1.73 13.33 5.69
N GLN A 252 -1.54 12.04 6.00
CA GLN A 252 -1.27 11.02 4.98
C GLN A 252 -2.40 10.95 3.96
N ILE A 253 -3.65 10.97 4.42
CA ILE A 253 -4.84 11.00 3.56
C ILE A 253 -4.85 12.24 2.67
N ASP A 254 -4.57 13.41 3.22
CA ASP A 254 -4.52 14.66 2.46
C ASP A 254 -3.39 14.65 1.41
N VAL A 255 -2.21 14.08 1.73
CA VAL A 255 -1.11 13.91 0.76
C VAL A 255 -1.51 12.98 -0.37
N MET A 256 -2.14 11.83 -0.06
CA MET A 256 -2.55 10.88 -1.09
C MET A 256 -3.71 11.41 -1.94
N GLU A 257 -4.58 12.25 -1.41
CA GLU A 257 -5.55 13.03 -2.21
C GLU A 257 -4.82 13.88 -3.27
N GLN A 258 -3.78 14.62 -2.86
CA GLN A 258 -2.99 15.44 -3.80
C GLN A 258 -2.24 14.58 -4.83
N ILE A 259 -1.73 13.42 -4.46
CA ILE A 259 -1.12 12.48 -5.40
C ILE A 259 -2.16 11.92 -6.39
N SER A 260 -3.38 11.62 -5.94
CA SER A 260 -4.47 11.19 -6.83
C SER A 260 -4.80 12.28 -7.87
N ILE A 261 -4.82 13.54 -7.46
CA ILE A 261 -5.01 14.70 -8.35
C ILE A 261 -3.83 14.83 -9.31
N LEU A 262 -2.60 14.84 -8.80
CA LEU A 262 -1.37 14.99 -9.59
C LEU A 262 -1.22 13.90 -10.63
N THR A 263 -1.64 12.67 -10.34
CA THR A 263 -1.58 11.53 -11.26
C THR A 263 -2.80 11.40 -12.18
N GLY A 264 -3.73 12.38 -12.14
CA GLY A 264 -4.95 12.37 -12.96
C GLY A 264 -5.83 11.15 -12.69
N GLY A 265 -5.91 10.70 -11.45
CA GLY A 265 -6.68 9.54 -11.04
C GLY A 265 -6.06 8.18 -11.43
N ARG A 266 -4.77 8.12 -11.76
CA ARG A 266 -4.05 6.85 -11.94
C ARG A 266 -3.68 6.18 -10.63
N VAL A 267 -3.56 6.94 -9.55
CA VAL A 267 -3.24 6.44 -8.23
C VAL A 267 -4.35 6.83 -7.28
N HIS A 268 -4.90 5.85 -6.60
CA HIS A 268 -5.84 6.00 -5.51
C HIS A 268 -5.39 5.17 -4.31
N CYS A 269 -6.09 5.28 -3.18
CA CYS A 269 -5.69 4.58 -1.97
C CYS A 269 -6.85 3.86 -1.30
N TYR A 270 -6.49 2.86 -0.49
CA TYR A 270 -7.31 2.40 0.61
C TYR A 270 -6.98 3.26 1.85
N ALA A 271 -8.02 3.71 2.56
CA ALA A 271 -7.87 4.38 3.84
C ALA A 271 -7.53 3.34 4.92
N PRO A 272 -6.49 3.55 5.73
CA PRO A 272 -6.12 2.59 6.76
C PRO A 272 -7.09 2.69 7.94
N PHE A 273 -7.49 1.55 8.48
CA PHE A 273 -8.34 1.47 9.64
C PHE A 273 -7.71 0.58 10.73
N ASP A 274 -7.34 1.20 11.84
CA ASP A 274 -6.92 0.49 13.05
C ASP A 274 -8.09 0.41 14.05
N PRO A 275 -8.72 -0.77 14.24
CA PRO A 275 -9.80 -0.93 15.18
C PRO A 275 -9.36 -0.72 16.64
N MET A 276 -8.08 -0.93 16.96
CA MET A 276 -7.55 -0.68 18.30
C MET A 276 -7.55 0.82 18.61
N LYS A 277 -7.15 1.64 17.64
CA LYS A 277 -7.19 3.11 17.74
C LYS A 277 -8.64 3.61 17.86
N GLN A 278 -9.58 2.98 17.14
CA GLN A 278 -11.00 3.32 17.29
C GLN A 278 -11.54 2.96 18.67
N VAL A 279 -11.19 1.79 19.24
CA VAL A 279 -11.54 1.46 20.62
C VAL A 279 -10.94 2.48 21.60
N ALA A 280 -9.69 2.91 21.37
CA ALA A 280 -9.07 3.93 22.19
C ALA A 280 -9.80 5.28 22.12
N TYR A 281 -10.26 5.67 20.92
CA TYR A 281 -11.10 6.85 20.72
C TYR A 281 -12.44 6.74 21.46
N ASP A 282 -13.14 5.60 21.33
CA ASP A 282 -14.41 5.33 22.00
C ASP A 282 -14.28 5.37 23.53
N LEU A 283 -13.09 5.10 24.05
CA LEU A 283 -12.75 5.16 25.47
C LEU A 283 -12.19 6.52 25.93
N GLY A 284 -12.02 7.49 25.02
CA GLY A 284 -11.50 8.83 25.34
C GLY A 284 -9.97 8.92 25.47
N TYR A 285 -9.21 7.92 25.00
CA TYR A 285 -7.75 7.91 25.00
C TYR A 285 -7.13 8.47 23.71
N SER A 286 -7.91 8.64 22.65
CA SER A 286 -7.51 9.27 21.38
C SER A 286 -8.48 10.39 21.04
N THR A 287 -7.99 11.44 20.39
CA THR A 287 -8.81 12.56 19.91
C THR A 287 -9.20 12.40 18.43
N GLU A 288 -8.61 11.44 17.74
CA GLU A 288 -8.84 11.16 16.33
C GLU A 288 -9.67 9.88 16.18
N SER A 289 -10.78 9.97 15.46
CA SER A 289 -11.65 8.84 15.14
C SER A 289 -11.26 8.23 13.80
N PRO A 290 -10.70 7.01 13.76
CA PRO A 290 -10.45 6.30 12.51
C PRO A 290 -11.71 6.12 11.65
N GLU A 291 -12.87 5.84 12.24
CA GLU A 291 -14.16 5.74 11.50
C GLU A 291 -14.46 7.04 10.74
N SER A 292 -14.34 8.19 11.39
CA SER A 292 -14.60 9.49 10.75
C SER A 292 -13.61 9.80 9.64
N LEU A 293 -12.32 9.45 9.84
CA LEU A 293 -11.28 9.67 8.84
C LEU A 293 -11.50 8.83 7.59
N VAL A 294 -11.76 7.52 7.74
CA VAL A 294 -11.97 6.65 6.58
C VAL A 294 -13.25 6.99 5.84
N GLN A 295 -14.32 7.37 6.54
CA GLN A 295 -15.57 7.83 5.92
C GLN A 295 -15.32 9.10 5.08
N LYS A 296 -14.65 10.11 5.63
CA LYS A 296 -14.28 11.32 4.90
C LYS A 296 -13.43 11.02 3.67
N ALA A 297 -12.39 10.19 3.83
CA ALA A 297 -11.49 9.80 2.74
C ALA A 297 -12.25 9.15 1.57
N ILE A 298 -13.13 8.20 1.86
CA ILE A 298 -13.95 7.49 0.87
C ILE A 298 -14.98 8.41 0.20
N LEU A 299 -15.66 9.25 0.97
CA LEU A 299 -16.78 10.04 0.46
C LEU A 299 -16.34 11.28 -0.32
N SER A 300 -15.14 11.83 -0.05
CA SER A 300 -14.75 13.14 -0.59
C SER A 300 -13.31 13.30 -1.07
N GLN A 301 -12.41 12.37 -0.74
CA GLN A 301 -10.98 12.51 -1.03
C GLN A 301 -10.42 11.48 -2.03
N GLY A 302 -11.31 10.79 -2.77
CA GLY A 302 -10.93 9.89 -3.85
C GLY A 302 -10.40 8.52 -3.40
N PHE A 303 -10.58 8.14 -2.14
CA PHE A 303 -10.23 6.81 -1.67
C PHE A 303 -11.26 5.77 -2.13
N VAL A 304 -10.80 4.54 -2.42
CA VAL A 304 -11.62 3.51 -3.07
C VAL A 304 -12.09 2.40 -2.15
N GLY A 305 -11.49 2.27 -0.96
CA GLY A 305 -11.80 1.21 -0.01
C GLY A 305 -11.02 1.40 1.30
N ILE A 306 -11.07 0.40 2.16
CA ILE A 306 -10.46 0.43 3.50
C ILE A 306 -9.42 -0.68 3.60
N LYS A 307 -8.23 -0.36 4.16
CA LYS A 307 -7.19 -1.33 4.53
C LYS A 307 -7.30 -1.68 6.00
N ILE A 308 -7.32 -2.98 6.30
CA ILE A 308 -7.13 -3.50 7.65
C ILE A 308 -5.89 -4.39 7.71
N TYR A 309 -5.26 -4.45 8.90
CA TYR A 309 -3.99 -5.16 9.08
C TYR A 309 -4.03 -6.09 10.30
N PRO A 310 -4.70 -7.27 10.20
CA PRO A 310 -4.89 -8.20 11.32
C PRO A 310 -3.61 -8.58 12.09
N PRO A 311 -2.42 -8.77 11.45
CA PRO A 311 -1.19 -9.09 12.17
C PRO A 311 -0.76 -8.07 13.22
N MET A 312 -1.36 -6.88 13.22
CA MET A 312 -1.10 -5.86 14.25
C MET A 312 -1.80 -6.16 15.57
N GLY A 313 -2.68 -7.17 15.66
CA GLY A 313 -3.20 -7.68 16.92
C GLY A 313 -4.72 -7.78 17.03
N PHE A 314 -5.44 -7.89 15.93
CA PHE A 314 -6.89 -8.13 15.93
C PHE A 314 -7.26 -9.15 14.84
N ALA A 315 -8.23 -10.00 15.13
CA ALA A 315 -8.83 -10.87 14.11
C ALA A 315 -9.93 -10.10 13.35
N PRO A 316 -10.24 -10.47 12.10
CA PRO A 316 -11.38 -9.91 11.38
C PRO A 316 -12.73 -10.06 12.08
N ALA A 317 -12.88 -11.09 12.91
CA ALA A 317 -14.03 -11.33 13.78
C ALA A 317 -13.65 -12.31 14.90
N GLY A 318 -14.45 -12.36 15.97
CA GLY A 318 -14.28 -13.34 17.04
C GLY A 318 -13.21 -12.95 18.08
N ASN A 319 -12.83 -11.70 18.15
CA ASN A 319 -11.87 -11.19 19.13
C ASN A 319 -12.33 -11.40 20.58
N ALA A 320 -13.63 -11.39 20.85
CA ALA A 320 -14.22 -11.65 22.16
C ALA A 320 -13.87 -13.04 22.72
N HIS A 321 -13.49 -14.00 21.86
CA HIS A 321 -13.14 -15.37 22.25
C HIS A 321 -11.64 -15.58 22.50
N MET A 322 -10.82 -14.54 22.39
CA MET A 322 -9.40 -14.64 22.69
C MET A 322 -9.17 -14.91 24.19
N LYS A 323 -8.12 -15.69 24.48
CA LYS A 323 -7.75 -16.03 25.85
C LYS A 323 -7.54 -14.78 26.72
N PRO A 324 -7.86 -14.80 28.02
CA PRO A 324 -7.58 -13.69 28.93
C PRO A 324 -6.13 -13.25 28.85
N GLY A 325 -5.90 -11.94 28.80
CA GLY A 325 -4.54 -11.36 28.71
C GLY A 325 -3.88 -11.48 27.34
N PHE A 326 -4.60 -11.87 26.28
CA PHE A 326 -4.05 -11.96 24.93
C PHE A 326 -3.33 -10.68 24.49
N TRP A 327 -3.87 -9.52 24.86
CA TRP A 327 -3.31 -8.19 24.57
C TRP A 327 -2.41 -7.62 25.66
N ASN A 328 -2.10 -8.37 26.74
CA ASN A 328 -1.18 -7.91 27.80
C ASN A 328 0.28 -7.95 27.29
N ARG A 329 0.61 -7.06 26.37
CA ARG A 329 1.94 -6.92 25.76
C ARG A 329 2.55 -5.59 26.18
N LYS A 330 3.86 -5.58 26.52
CA LYS A 330 4.56 -4.38 26.99
C LYS A 330 4.58 -3.23 25.97
N TRP A 331 4.45 -3.55 24.69
CA TRP A 331 4.44 -2.58 23.58
C TRP A 331 3.04 -2.07 23.22
N LEU A 332 1.97 -2.61 23.85
CA LEU A 332 0.60 -2.14 23.65
C LEU A 332 0.20 -1.16 24.75
N PRO A 333 -0.60 -0.12 24.42
CA PRO A 333 -1.10 0.82 25.41
C PRO A 333 -2.06 0.18 26.42
N ALA A 334 -2.12 0.75 27.63
CA ALA A 334 -2.96 0.27 28.73
C ALA A 334 -4.45 0.06 28.37
N PRO A 335 -5.10 0.87 27.52
CA PRO A 335 -6.50 0.62 27.12
C PRO A 335 -6.73 -0.75 26.49
N MET A 336 -5.70 -1.38 25.89
CA MET A 336 -5.80 -2.70 25.27
C MET A 336 -5.65 -3.87 26.26
N HIS A 337 -5.24 -3.60 27.51
CA HIS A 337 -5.10 -4.62 28.54
C HIS A 337 -6.42 -4.92 29.27
N ARG A 338 -7.51 -4.30 28.87
CA ARG A 338 -8.84 -4.48 29.48
C ARG A 338 -9.41 -5.87 29.19
N PRO A 339 -10.12 -6.48 30.14
CA PRO A 339 -10.75 -7.79 29.92
C PRO A 339 -11.80 -7.78 28.79
N ASP A 340 -12.46 -6.64 28.54
CA ASP A 340 -13.51 -6.48 27.53
C ASP A 340 -12.98 -5.98 26.17
N PHE A 341 -11.65 -5.88 25.99
CA PHE A 341 -11.05 -5.30 24.80
C PHE A 341 -11.40 -6.07 23.52
N GLY A 342 -11.35 -7.40 23.54
CA GLY A 342 -11.72 -8.22 22.38
C GLY A 342 -13.16 -8.01 21.94
N ARG A 343 -14.12 -7.91 22.86
CA ARG A 343 -15.52 -7.60 22.54
C ARG A 343 -15.64 -6.21 21.89
N ARG A 344 -14.92 -5.22 22.41
CA ARG A 344 -14.93 -3.87 21.83
C ARG A 344 -14.35 -3.83 20.42
N LEU A 345 -13.33 -4.66 20.12
CA LEU A 345 -12.82 -4.81 18.76
C LEU A 345 -13.90 -5.37 17.82
N ASP A 346 -14.65 -6.39 18.26
CA ASP A 346 -15.73 -6.96 17.46
C ASP A 346 -16.87 -5.93 17.25
N ASP A 347 -17.22 -5.14 18.26
CA ASP A 347 -18.22 -4.06 18.15
C ASP A 347 -17.79 -2.99 17.13
N VAL A 348 -16.53 -2.57 17.16
CA VAL A 348 -15.95 -1.60 16.19
C VAL A 348 -15.94 -2.17 14.79
N LEU A 349 -15.46 -3.39 14.61
CA LEU A 349 -15.41 -4.04 13.29
C LEU A 349 -16.82 -4.26 12.72
N ALA A 350 -17.80 -4.62 13.55
CA ALA A 350 -19.19 -4.77 13.12
C ALA A 350 -19.79 -3.45 12.60
N ARG A 351 -19.50 -2.31 13.27
CA ARG A 351 -19.91 -0.98 12.79
C ARG A 351 -19.26 -0.66 11.45
N LEU A 352 -17.94 -0.87 11.33
CA LEU A 352 -17.22 -0.65 10.09
C LEU A 352 -17.80 -1.48 8.94
N TYR A 353 -18.00 -2.78 9.16
CA TYR A 353 -18.51 -3.70 8.12
C TYR A 353 -19.93 -3.31 7.69
N SER A 354 -20.80 -2.94 8.63
CA SER A 354 -22.14 -2.46 8.33
C SER A 354 -22.12 -1.21 7.46
N TRP A 355 -21.24 -0.26 7.78
CA TRP A 355 -21.05 0.94 6.97
C TRP A 355 -20.49 0.62 5.57
N CYS A 356 -19.52 -0.30 5.48
CA CYS A 356 -18.95 -0.74 4.20
C CYS A 356 -20.02 -1.38 3.30
N VAL A 357 -20.85 -2.26 3.83
CA VAL A 357 -21.96 -2.89 3.09
C VAL A 357 -22.96 -1.85 2.61
N ALA A 358 -23.40 -0.94 3.49
CA ALA A 358 -24.38 0.10 3.17
C ALA A 358 -23.88 1.07 2.08
N ASN A 359 -22.57 1.30 1.98
CA ASN A 359 -21.98 2.25 1.03
C ASN A 359 -21.26 1.58 -0.15
N GLY A 360 -21.28 0.25 -0.26
CA GLY A 360 -20.57 -0.49 -1.30
C GLY A 360 -19.06 -0.22 -1.30
N VAL A 361 -18.45 -0.21 -0.11
CA VAL A 361 -17.02 0.07 0.10
C VAL A 361 -16.29 -1.24 0.33
N PRO A 362 -15.30 -1.61 -0.51
CA PRO A 362 -14.54 -2.83 -0.34
C PRO A 362 -13.50 -2.70 0.77
N ILE A 363 -13.17 -3.84 1.39
CA ILE A 363 -12.08 -3.97 2.35
C ILE A 363 -10.93 -4.73 1.71
N MET A 364 -9.71 -4.23 1.90
CA MET A 364 -8.47 -4.93 1.65
C MET A 364 -7.85 -5.35 2.97
N ALA A 365 -7.64 -6.66 3.15
CA ALA A 365 -7.08 -7.22 4.37
C ALA A 365 -5.71 -7.86 4.09
N HIS A 366 -4.72 -7.57 4.93
CA HIS A 366 -3.47 -8.35 4.91
C HIS A 366 -3.75 -9.75 5.47
N THR A 367 -3.36 -10.80 4.75
CA THR A 367 -3.69 -12.19 5.11
C THR A 367 -2.50 -13.14 5.16
N SER A 368 -1.29 -12.68 4.83
CA SER A 368 -0.08 -13.44 5.10
C SER A 368 0.23 -13.46 6.62
N PRO A 369 0.73 -14.57 7.19
CA PRO A 369 1.16 -14.65 8.58
C PRO A 369 2.53 -14.01 8.79
N SER A 370 2.65 -12.75 8.41
CA SER A 370 3.89 -11.99 8.40
C SER A 370 3.66 -10.55 8.87
N GLU A 371 4.74 -9.85 9.14
CA GLU A 371 4.78 -8.42 9.46
C GLU A 371 4.04 -8.04 10.76
N GLY A 372 3.80 -9.02 11.65
CA GLY A 372 3.28 -8.77 12.99
C GLY A 372 4.37 -8.68 14.06
N PRO A 373 4.13 -8.01 15.19
CA PRO A 373 5.09 -7.90 16.29
C PRO A 373 5.28 -9.21 17.07
N CYS A 374 4.43 -10.22 16.88
CA CYS A 374 4.58 -11.56 17.45
C CYS A 374 3.77 -12.59 16.66
N SER A 375 4.13 -13.88 16.83
CA SER A 375 3.48 -15.00 16.15
C SER A 375 2.00 -15.15 16.51
N ASP A 376 1.61 -14.88 17.78
CA ASP A 376 0.19 -14.91 18.15
C ASP A 376 -0.64 -13.93 17.31
N PHE A 377 -0.08 -12.76 16.98
CA PHE A 377 -0.76 -11.75 16.17
C PHE A 377 -0.74 -12.11 14.68
N GLU A 378 0.37 -12.65 14.18
CA GLU A 378 0.45 -13.15 12.80
C GLU A 378 -0.58 -14.25 12.53
N ASN A 379 -0.89 -15.09 13.53
CA ASN A 379 -1.92 -16.12 13.42
C ASN A 379 -3.36 -15.56 13.30
N LEU A 380 -3.60 -14.29 13.62
CA LEU A 380 -4.90 -13.63 13.44
C LEU A 380 -5.28 -13.42 11.96
N THR A 381 -4.34 -13.72 11.04
CA THR A 381 -4.60 -13.77 9.60
C THR A 381 -5.24 -15.08 9.14
N ALA A 382 -5.58 -16.01 10.00
CA ALA A 382 -6.17 -17.28 9.57
C ALA A 382 -7.52 -17.09 8.87
N SER A 383 -7.77 -17.89 7.82
CA SER A 383 -8.99 -17.83 7.03
C SER A 383 -10.26 -18.06 7.85
N ASP A 384 -10.14 -18.80 8.96
CA ASP A 384 -11.28 -19.19 9.82
C ASP A 384 -11.98 -17.98 10.46
N TYR A 385 -11.28 -16.91 10.73
CA TYR A 385 -11.88 -15.68 11.28
C TYR A 385 -12.84 -14.97 10.31
N TRP A 386 -12.73 -15.26 9.01
CA TRP A 386 -13.58 -14.66 7.99
C TRP A 386 -14.95 -15.33 7.83
N TRP A 387 -15.17 -16.48 8.49
CA TRP A 387 -16.47 -17.16 8.45
C TRP A 387 -17.60 -16.40 9.15
N ALA A 388 -17.24 -15.52 10.09
CA ALA A 388 -18.18 -14.78 10.93
C ALA A 388 -18.46 -13.35 10.44
N VAL A 389 -17.85 -12.89 9.33
CA VAL A 389 -18.11 -11.55 8.80
C VAL A 389 -19.50 -11.49 8.13
N PRO A 390 -20.17 -10.31 8.10
CA PRO A 390 -21.52 -10.20 7.58
C PRO A 390 -21.59 -10.44 6.07
N GLY A 391 -22.74 -10.94 5.61
CA GLY A 391 -23.07 -11.03 4.18
C GLY A 391 -23.09 -9.64 3.51
N GLY A 392 -22.84 -9.61 2.20
CA GLY A 392 -22.76 -8.37 1.42
C GLY A 392 -21.41 -7.64 1.48
N LEU A 393 -20.54 -7.99 2.44
CA LEU A 393 -19.21 -7.41 2.53
C LEU A 393 -18.34 -7.84 1.35
N THR A 394 -17.61 -6.90 0.73
CA THR A 394 -16.63 -7.18 -0.33
C THR A 394 -15.23 -7.09 0.26
N VAL A 395 -14.44 -8.18 0.15
CA VAL A 395 -13.10 -8.28 0.75
C VAL A 395 -12.09 -8.81 -0.26
N ASN A 396 -10.92 -8.18 -0.30
CA ASN A 396 -9.72 -8.70 -0.95
C ASN A 396 -8.76 -9.27 0.09
N PHE A 397 -8.36 -10.51 -0.07
CA PHE A 397 -7.35 -11.19 0.73
C PHE A 397 -5.97 -10.93 0.13
N GLY A 398 -5.27 -9.95 0.66
CA GLY A 398 -3.91 -9.62 0.23
C GLY A 398 -2.96 -10.80 0.39
N HIS A 399 -2.11 -11.03 -0.62
CA HIS A 399 -1.16 -12.16 -0.71
C HIS A 399 -1.81 -13.54 -0.85
N PHE A 400 -3.10 -13.62 -1.11
CA PHE A 400 -3.84 -14.89 -1.21
C PHE A 400 -3.60 -15.83 0.00
N GLY A 401 -3.40 -15.27 1.17
CA GLY A 401 -3.16 -15.99 2.42
C GLY A 401 -1.70 -16.30 2.73
N ASP A 402 -0.78 -16.18 1.77
CA ASP A 402 0.65 -16.38 1.97
C ASP A 402 1.46 -15.59 0.94
N THR A 403 2.69 -15.25 1.28
CA THR A 403 3.65 -14.63 0.36
C THR A 403 4.48 -15.66 -0.42
N GLU A 404 4.23 -16.95 -0.21
CA GLU A 404 4.87 -18.07 -0.90
C GLU A 404 3.83 -19.07 -1.39
N ILE A 405 3.69 -19.23 -2.71
CA ILE A 405 2.79 -20.19 -3.36
C ILE A 405 3.59 -21.08 -4.29
N ALA A 406 3.78 -22.35 -3.86
CA ALA A 406 4.49 -23.36 -4.63
C ALA A 406 3.64 -24.63 -4.78
N PRO A 407 3.95 -25.54 -5.72
CA PRO A 407 3.16 -26.75 -5.94
C PRO A 407 3.03 -27.67 -4.71
N ASP A 408 3.96 -27.59 -3.79
CA ASP A 408 4.01 -28.29 -2.52
C ASP A 408 3.58 -27.43 -1.32
N ASN A 409 3.35 -26.13 -1.52
CA ASN A 409 2.88 -25.18 -0.50
C ASN A 409 1.61 -24.45 -0.97
N LEU A 410 0.47 -25.14 -0.97
CA LEU A 410 -0.83 -24.60 -1.37
C LEU A 410 -1.84 -24.51 -0.21
N SER A 411 -1.48 -24.93 0.99
CA SER A 411 -2.43 -25.15 2.09
C SER A 411 -3.22 -23.88 2.47
N ARG A 412 -2.53 -22.75 2.61
CA ARG A 412 -3.18 -21.48 2.95
C ARG A 412 -4.00 -20.93 1.77
N ALA A 413 -3.43 -20.90 0.57
CA ALA A 413 -4.16 -20.49 -0.63
C ALA A 413 -5.45 -21.33 -0.83
N LEU A 414 -5.38 -22.64 -0.59
CA LEU A 414 -6.55 -23.53 -0.64
C LEU A 414 -7.59 -23.21 0.45
N ALA A 415 -7.16 -22.84 1.67
CA ALA A 415 -8.06 -22.45 2.73
C ALA A 415 -8.84 -21.17 2.36
N TYR A 416 -8.15 -20.16 1.84
CA TYR A 416 -8.77 -18.94 1.34
C TYR A 416 -9.64 -19.18 0.09
N TRP A 417 -9.20 -20.04 -0.83
CA TRP A 417 -10.04 -20.43 -1.97
C TRP A 417 -11.34 -21.11 -1.54
N LYS A 418 -11.30 -22.02 -0.56
CA LYS A 418 -12.52 -22.65 0.00
C LYS A 418 -13.47 -21.61 0.60
N LEU A 419 -12.93 -20.60 1.26
CA LEU A 419 -13.69 -19.47 1.80
C LEU A 419 -14.35 -18.66 0.67
N MET A 420 -13.60 -18.32 -0.39
CA MET A 420 -14.13 -17.63 -1.57
C MET A 420 -15.24 -18.43 -2.27
N GLY A 421 -15.11 -19.74 -2.36
CA GLY A 421 -16.12 -20.63 -2.94
C GLY A 421 -17.47 -20.66 -2.18
N ARG A 422 -17.47 -20.23 -0.92
CA ARG A 422 -18.69 -20.07 -0.11
C ARG A 422 -19.30 -18.67 -0.19
N SER A 423 -18.63 -17.72 -0.84
CA SER A 423 -19.08 -16.33 -0.88
C SER A 423 -20.52 -16.18 -1.37
N GLY A 424 -20.93 -16.94 -2.37
CA GLY A 424 -22.31 -16.93 -2.86
C GLY A 424 -23.37 -17.39 -1.83
N SER A 425 -23.07 -18.41 -1.03
CA SER A 425 -23.99 -18.94 0.00
C SER A 425 -23.98 -18.11 1.29
N HIS A 426 -22.89 -17.42 1.57
CA HIS A 426 -22.72 -16.55 2.73
C HIS A 426 -23.12 -15.09 2.44
N GLY A 427 -23.26 -14.71 1.16
CA GLY A 427 -23.57 -13.36 0.72
C GLY A 427 -22.38 -12.38 0.74
N ALA A 428 -21.22 -12.78 1.25
CA ALA A 428 -20.00 -11.97 1.15
C ALA A 428 -19.31 -12.16 -0.21
N ASN A 429 -18.64 -11.12 -0.71
CA ASN A 429 -17.91 -11.14 -1.98
C ASN A 429 -16.40 -11.16 -1.71
N PHE A 430 -15.82 -12.37 -1.71
CA PHE A 430 -14.40 -12.55 -1.43
C PHE A 430 -13.57 -12.62 -2.70
N TYR A 431 -12.47 -11.88 -2.71
CA TYR A 431 -11.43 -11.83 -3.73
C TYR A 431 -10.07 -12.09 -3.08
N ALA A 432 -9.03 -12.31 -3.89
CA ALA A 432 -7.65 -12.37 -3.45
C ALA A 432 -6.73 -11.69 -4.46
N ASP A 433 -5.57 -11.25 -4.01
CA ASP A 433 -4.53 -10.76 -4.89
C ASP A 433 -3.24 -11.57 -4.77
N ALA A 434 -2.40 -11.48 -5.80
CA ALA A 434 -1.12 -12.16 -5.91
C ALA A 434 0.06 -11.25 -5.52
N ALA A 435 -0.15 -10.33 -4.58
CA ALA A 435 0.88 -9.40 -4.16
C ALA A 435 2.03 -10.09 -3.42
N TYR A 436 3.26 -9.64 -3.67
CA TYR A 436 4.50 -10.15 -3.07
C TYR A 436 4.74 -11.66 -3.25
N LEU A 437 4.25 -12.26 -4.31
CA LEU A 437 4.63 -13.65 -4.63
C LEU A 437 6.03 -13.65 -5.25
N THR A 438 7.06 -13.80 -4.42
CA THR A 438 8.46 -13.70 -4.86
C THR A 438 8.87 -14.82 -5.81
N GLU A 439 8.11 -15.93 -5.88
CA GLU A 439 8.27 -16.98 -6.90
C GLU A 439 8.10 -16.43 -8.32
N ALA A 440 7.29 -15.38 -8.52
CA ALA A 440 7.20 -14.72 -9.82
C ALA A 440 8.56 -14.18 -10.28
N LEU A 441 9.45 -13.82 -9.35
CA LEU A 441 10.80 -13.34 -9.63
C LEU A 441 11.83 -14.48 -9.66
N LYS A 442 11.75 -15.41 -8.71
CA LYS A 442 12.77 -16.42 -8.44
C LYS A 442 12.51 -17.73 -9.20
N GLU A 443 11.24 -18.15 -9.27
CA GLU A 443 10.83 -19.46 -9.77
C GLU A 443 9.52 -19.41 -10.59
N PRO A 444 9.44 -18.58 -11.66
CA PRO A 444 8.20 -18.33 -12.38
C PRO A 444 7.56 -19.60 -12.98
N VAL A 445 8.37 -20.61 -13.30
CA VAL A 445 7.88 -21.91 -13.78
C VAL A 445 7.13 -22.66 -12.68
N LYS A 446 7.65 -22.68 -11.46
CA LYS A 446 6.99 -23.31 -10.30
C LYS A 446 5.70 -22.56 -9.95
N LEU A 447 5.71 -21.25 -9.98
CA LEU A 447 4.48 -20.46 -9.74
C LEU A 447 3.43 -20.73 -10.81
N THR A 448 3.83 -20.83 -12.09
CA THR A 448 2.91 -21.20 -13.17
C THR A 448 2.25 -22.55 -12.89
N GLU A 449 3.03 -23.55 -12.46
CA GLU A 449 2.51 -24.88 -12.12
C GLU A 449 1.58 -24.83 -10.90
N ALA A 450 1.93 -24.08 -9.86
CA ALA A 450 1.10 -23.91 -8.68
C ALA A 450 -0.27 -23.27 -9.02
N LEU A 451 -0.25 -22.17 -9.77
CA LEU A 451 -1.48 -21.50 -10.22
C LEU A 451 -2.31 -22.40 -11.16
N ARG A 452 -1.65 -23.14 -12.07
CA ARG A 452 -2.34 -24.11 -12.93
C ARG A 452 -3.10 -25.15 -12.09
N ARG A 453 -2.47 -25.75 -11.10
CA ARG A 453 -3.12 -26.70 -10.19
C ARG A 453 -4.29 -26.07 -9.45
N LEU A 454 -4.13 -24.85 -8.92
CA LEU A 454 -5.21 -24.15 -8.23
C LEU A 454 -6.40 -23.89 -9.16
N PHE A 455 -6.17 -23.45 -10.40
CA PHE A 455 -7.24 -23.24 -11.38
C PHE A 455 -7.90 -24.54 -11.79
N GLN A 456 -7.16 -25.64 -11.99
CA GLN A 456 -7.72 -26.96 -12.29
C GLN A 456 -8.57 -27.49 -11.13
N MET A 457 -8.09 -27.35 -9.88
CA MET A 457 -8.84 -27.77 -8.69
C MET A 457 -10.14 -26.98 -8.52
N ALA A 458 -10.15 -25.71 -8.94
CA ALA A 458 -11.30 -24.82 -8.85
C ALA A 458 -12.32 -25.02 -9.98
N GLN A 459 -11.97 -25.77 -11.03
CA GLN A 459 -12.81 -25.96 -12.21
C GLN A 459 -14.07 -26.75 -11.86
N GLY A 460 -15.26 -26.17 -12.10
CA GLY A 460 -16.55 -26.83 -11.92
C GLY A 460 -16.96 -27.13 -10.48
N LYS A 461 -16.19 -26.73 -9.47
CA LYS A 461 -16.45 -27.11 -8.07
C LYS A 461 -17.09 -26.02 -7.22
N THR A 462 -16.97 -24.76 -7.63
CA THR A 462 -17.46 -23.63 -6.84
C THR A 462 -17.95 -22.51 -7.77
N SER A 463 -18.96 -21.79 -7.32
CA SER A 463 -19.38 -20.52 -7.91
C SER A 463 -19.23 -19.44 -6.83
N PRO A 464 -18.47 -18.38 -7.07
CA PRO A 464 -17.70 -18.06 -8.29
C PRO A 464 -16.38 -18.84 -8.41
N ALA A 465 -15.93 -19.08 -9.64
CA ALA A 465 -14.65 -19.74 -9.90
C ALA A 465 -13.46 -18.86 -9.47
N LEU A 466 -12.34 -19.47 -9.08
CA LEU A 466 -11.10 -18.75 -8.73
C LEU A 466 -10.66 -17.77 -9.82
N ALA A 467 -10.82 -18.14 -11.10
CA ALA A 467 -10.54 -17.30 -12.25
C ALA A 467 -11.28 -15.94 -12.23
N GLN A 468 -12.41 -15.86 -11.51
CA GLN A 468 -13.21 -14.63 -11.35
C GLN A 468 -12.85 -13.84 -10.09
N ARG A 469 -11.89 -14.29 -9.28
CA ARG A 469 -11.62 -13.76 -7.95
C ARG A 469 -10.16 -13.41 -7.70
N LEU A 470 -9.21 -14.02 -8.42
CA LEU A 470 -7.79 -13.72 -8.25
C LEU A 470 -7.42 -12.46 -9.06
N MET A 471 -6.68 -11.54 -8.44
CA MET A 471 -6.32 -10.25 -9.00
C MET A 471 -4.81 -10.03 -8.98
N TYR A 472 -4.33 -9.14 -9.85
CA TYR A 472 -2.98 -8.65 -9.83
C TYR A 472 -2.78 -7.64 -8.69
N GLY A 473 -1.71 -7.82 -7.92
CA GLY A 473 -1.18 -6.91 -6.93
C GLY A 473 0.34 -7.04 -6.91
N SER A 474 1.05 -5.94 -6.73
CA SER A 474 2.52 -5.95 -6.69
C SER A 474 3.08 -6.01 -5.27
N ASP A 475 2.41 -5.40 -4.32
CA ASP A 475 2.97 -5.03 -3.02
C ASP A 475 4.17 -4.05 -3.14
N TRP A 476 4.21 -3.29 -4.22
CA TRP A 476 5.19 -2.22 -4.34
C TRP A 476 4.90 -1.20 -3.21
N GLU A 477 5.79 -0.70 -2.47
CA GLU A 477 7.24 -0.55 -2.38
C GLU A 477 7.98 -1.74 -1.74
N MET A 478 7.27 -2.69 -1.14
CA MET A 478 7.89 -3.81 -0.43
C MET A 478 8.77 -4.64 -1.36
N LEU A 479 8.37 -4.83 -2.61
CA LEU A 479 9.16 -5.53 -3.63
C LEU A 479 10.55 -4.93 -3.89
N VAL A 480 10.79 -3.66 -3.54
CA VAL A 480 12.12 -3.03 -3.71
C VAL A 480 13.20 -3.75 -2.89
N ILE A 481 12.81 -4.44 -1.82
CA ILE A 481 13.71 -5.28 -1.03
C ILE A 481 14.31 -6.43 -1.88
N GLU A 482 13.59 -6.88 -2.91
CA GLU A 482 14.06 -7.91 -3.86
C GLU A 482 15.03 -7.34 -4.92
N GLY A 483 15.36 -6.07 -4.84
CA GLY A 483 16.33 -5.40 -5.71
C GLY A 483 15.83 -5.19 -7.14
N SER A 484 16.74 -5.18 -8.12
CA SER A 484 16.41 -4.96 -9.55
C SER A 484 15.48 -6.02 -10.14
N ALA A 485 15.42 -7.21 -9.53
CA ALA A 485 14.46 -8.23 -9.95
C ALA A 485 13.02 -7.73 -9.84
N SER A 486 12.73 -6.80 -8.93
CA SER A 486 11.40 -6.22 -8.74
C SER A 486 10.81 -5.60 -10.02
N GLU A 487 11.64 -5.03 -10.89
CA GLU A 487 11.20 -4.42 -12.15
C GLU A 487 10.60 -5.43 -13.13
N SER A 488 10.95 -6.71 -13.02
CA SER A 488 10.41 -7.77 -13.87
C SER A 488 9.13 -8.43 -13.33
N TYR A 489 8.63 -8.01 -12.17
CA TYR A 489 7.47 -8.64 -11.54
C TYR A 489 6.21 -8.63 -12.44
N LEU A 490 5.88 -7.48 -13.00
CA LEU A 490 4.74 -7.36 -13.93
C LEU A 490 4.94 -8.20 -15.19
N SER A 491 6.11 -8.11 -15.83
CA SER A 491 6.40 -8.85 -17.06
C SER A 491 6.46 -10.36 -16.83
N ASN A 492 6.93 -10.82 -15.69
CA ASN A 492 6.92 -12.23 -15.31
C ASN A 492 5.49 -12.75 -15.10
N PHE A 493 4.61 -12.00 -14.43
CA PHE A 493 3.19 -12.36 -14.34
C PHE A 493 2.51 -12.33 -15.71
N GLU A 494 2.86 -11.40 -16.58
CA GLU A 494 2.38 -11.37 -17.97
C GLU A 494 2.74 -12.67 -18.71
N GLN A 495 3.98 -13.14 -18.56
CA GLN A 495 4.43 -14.41 -19.13
C GLN A 495 3.73 -15.63 -18.49
N ILE A 496 3.61 -15.65 -17.16
CA ILE A 496 2.91 -16.73 -16.42
C ILE A 496 1.47 -16.86 -16.93
N PHE A 497 0.71 -15.77 -16.97
CA PHE A 497 -0.68 -15.79 -17.42
C PHE A 497 -0.85 -16.01 -18.93
N SER A 498 0.13 -15.62 -19.74
CA SER A 498 0.17 -15.99 -21.16
C SER A 498 0.33 -17.51 -21.34
N ASN A 499 1.11 -18.17 -20.49
CA ASN A 499 1.26 -19.61 -20.49
C ASN A 499 -0.05 -20.32 -20.04
N LEU A 500 -0.68 -19.80 -18.98
CA LEU A 500 -1.98 -20.33 -18.49
C LEU A 500 -3.10 -20.15 -19.51
N ASP A 501 -3.16 -19.04 -20.24
CA ASP A 501 -4.15 -18.81 -21.31
C ASP A 501 -4.02 -19.78 -22.49
N ARG A 502 -2.82 -20.34 -22.71
CA ARG A 502 -2.55 -21.34 -23.76
C ARG A 502 -2.76 -22.79 -23.31
N ASP A 503 -2.97 -23.00 -22.00
CA ASP A 503 -3.18 -24.35 -21.47
C ASP A 503 -4.59 -24.85 -21.80
N ALA A 504 -4.69 -25.83 -22.68
CA ALA A 504 -5.96 -26.40 -23.11
C ALA A 504 -6.79 -26.98 -21.95
N SER A 505 -6.15 -27.44 -20.88
CA SER A 505 -6.84 -27.96 -19.68
C SER A 505 -7.59 -26.88 -18.90
N LEU A 506 -7.27 -25.60 -19.13
CA LEU A 506 -7.89 -24.43 -18.51
C LEU A 506 -8.84 -23.68 -19.45
N GLY A 507 -9.00 -24.12 -20.70
CA GLY A 507 -9.71 -23.41 -21.77
C GLY A 507 -11.18 -23.05 -21.47
N ALA A 508 -11.85 -23.80 -20.61
CA ALA A 508 -13.22 -23.51 -20.19
C ALA A 508 -13.36 -22.24 -19.31
N GLN A 509 -12.26 -21.68 -18.81
CA GLN A 509 -12.27 -20.53 -17.90
C GLN A 509 -12.13 -19.18 -18.61
N GLY A 510 -11.93 -19.17 -19.93
CA GLY A 510 -11.72 -17.99 -20.75
C GLY A 510 -10.30 -17.41 -20.59
N LYS A 511 -10.11 -16.15 -20.96
CA LYS A 511 -8.79 -15.48 -20.85
C LYS A 511 -8.50 -15.11 -19.40
N LEU A 512 -7.71 -15.95 -18.72
CA LEU A 512 -7.30 -15.76 -17.33
C LEU A 512 -6.52 -14.45 -17.15
N SER A 513 -5.65 -14.11 -18.09
CA SER A 513 -4.87 -12.86 -18.06
C SER A 513 -5.77 -11.62 -18.01
N ALA A 514 -6.81 -11.54 -18.83
CA ALA A 514 -7.73 -10.38 -18.83
C ALA A 514 -8.47 -10.25 -17.50
N ARG A 515 -8.85 -11.38 -16.89
CA ARG A 515 -9.50 -11.38 -15.56
C ARG A 515 -8.53 -10.96 -14.48
N PHE A 516 -7.36 -11.57 -14.43
CA PHE A 516 -6.33 -11.34 -13.42
C PHE A 516 -5.85 -9.89 -13.39
N PHE A 517 -5.49 -9.33 -14.55
CA PHE A 517 -4.91 -7.99 -14.60
C PHE A 517 -5.93 -6.86 -14.54
N GLY A 518 -7.21 -7.09 -14.84
CA GLY A 518 -8.14 -5.96 -14.93
C GLY A 518 -9.58 -6.26 -14.53
N ILE A 519 -10.23 -7.27 -15.11
CA ILE A 519 -11.68 -7.46 -14.96
C ILE A 519 -12.06 -7.71 -13.50
N ASN A 520 -11.33 -8.59 -12.80
CA ASN A 520 -11.63 -8.93 -11.40
C ASN A 520 -11.44 -7.72 -10.49
N ALA A 521 -10.37 -6.95 -10.71
CA ALA A 521 -10.10 -5.73 -9.96
C ALA A 521 -11.18 -4.65 -10.20
N ALA A 522 -11.61 -4.46 -11.45
CA ALA A 522 -12.69 -3.54 -11.78
C ALA A 522 -14.01 -3.94 -11.10
N ASN A 523 -14.29 -5.24 -10.98
CA ASN A 523 -15.48 -5.75 -10.30
C ASN A 523 -15.36 -5.62 -8.78
N TYR A 524 -14.22 -5.98 -8.19
CA TYR A 524 -13.94 -5.85 -6.76
C TYR A 524 -14.08 -4.41 -6.28
N LEU A 525 -13.48 -3.46 -7.00
CA LEU A 525 -13.52 -2.03 -6.70
C LEU A 525 -14.82 -1.35 -7.16
N SER A 526 -15.72 -2.08 -7.82
CA SER A 526 -16.97 -1.54 -8.38
C SER A 526 -16.74 -0.32 -9.28
N LEU A 527 -15.80 -0.41 -10.25
CA LEU A 527 -15.38 0.72 -11.09
C LEU A 527 -16.24 0.91 -12.35
N ARG A 528 -17.24 0.07 -12.59
CA ARG A 528 -18.12 0.21 -13.77
C ARG A 528 -18.99 1.45 -13.66
N ALA A 529 -19.32 2.06 -14.80
CA ALA A 529 -20.22 3.19 -14.85
C ALA A 529 -21.57 2.86 -14.18
N GLY A 530 -22.10 3.78 -13.41
CA GLY A 530 -23.36 3.63 -12.67
C GLY A 530 -23.22 2.98 -11.29
N SER A 531 -22.05 2.46 -10.91
CA SER A 531 -21.82 1.98 -9.54
C SER A 531 -21.58 3.12 -8.56
N ALA A 532 -21.89 2.89 -7.28
CA ALA A 532 -21.70 3.90 -6.22
C ALA A 532 -20.22 4.31 -6.08
N ALA A 533 -19.27 3.35 -6.16
CA ALA A 533 -17.85 3.65 -6.08
C ALA A 533 -17.39 4.52 -7.26
N ARG A 534 -17.82 4.19 -8.49
CA ARG A 534 -17.50 4.99 -9.67
C ARG A 534 -18.11 6.40 -9.59
N ALA A 535 -19.34 6.52 -9.13
CA ALA A 535 -19.99 7.83 -8.96
C ALA A 535 -19.24 8.72 -7.95
N ARG A 536 -18.71 8.16 -6.85
CA ARG A 536 -17.87 8.90 -5.91
C ARG A 536 -16.59 9.40 -6.56
N LEU A 537 -15.89 8.55 -7.35
CA LEU A 537 -14.69 8.95 -8.06
C LEU A 537 -14.97 10.02 -9.12
N ASP A 538 -16.03 9.87 -9.90
CA ASP A 538 -16.41 10.87 -10.91
C ASP A 538 -16.75 12.22 -10.25
N ALA A 539 -17.42 12.23 -9.09
CA ALA A 539 -17.67 13.44 -8.30
C ALA A 539 -16.36 14.05 -7.76
N PHE A 540 -15.43 13.22 -7.27
CA PHE A 540 -14.11 13.67 -6.84
C PHE A 540 -13.35 14.35 -8.00
N TYR A 541 -13.29 13.72 -9.18
CA TYR A 541 -12.63 14.30 -10.36
C TYR A 541 -13.27 15.62 -10.77
N ALA A 542 -14.59 15.67 -10.85
CA ALA A 542 -15.30 16.91 -11.18
C ALA A 542 -15.01 18.04 -10.18
N ALA A 543 -15.02 17.74 -8.88
CA ALA A 543 -14.74 18.72 -7.83
C ALA A 543 -13.30 19.23 -7.82
N ARG A 544 -12.34 18.46 -8.36
CA ARG A 544 -10.90 18.78 -8.40
C ARG A 544 -10.42 19.21 -9.79
N GLY A 545 -11.30 19.28 -10.79
CA GLY A 545 -10.93 19.63 -12.16
C GLY A 545 -10.03 18.57 -12.84
N VAL A 546 -10.07 17.32 -12.39
CA VAL A 546 -9.33 16.21 -12.96
C VAL A 546 -10.12 15.63 -14.13
N PRO A 547 -9.53 15.50 -15.34
CA PRO A 547 -10.18 14.82 -16.45
C PRO A 547 -10.49 13.36 -16.15
N THR A 548 -11.50 12.79 -16.80
CA THR A 548 -11.83 11.37 -16.67
C THR A 548 -10.60 10.51 -17.01
N PRO A 549 -10.11 9.68 -16.08
CA PRO A 549 -8.90 8.88 -16.31
C PRO A 549 -9.07 7.86 -17.43
N GLN A 550 -7.96 7.52 -18.10
CA GLN A 550 -7.96 6.53 -19.18
C GLN A 550 -8.45 5.14 -18.75
N TRP A 551 -8.12 4.71 -17.53
CA TRP A 551 -8.62 3.44 -17.00
C TRP A 551 -10.14 3.37 -16.98
N ALA A 552 -10.82 4.48 -16.75
CA ALA A 552 -12.27 4.54 -16.73
C ALA A 552 -12.89 4.22 -18.10
N GLN A 553 -12.25 4.66 -19.19
CA GLN A 553 -12.66 4.33 -20.54
C GLN A 553 -12.45 2.83 -20.82
N LYS A 554 -11.30 2.28 -20.43
CA LYS A 554 -11.01 0.84 -20.55
C LYS A 554 -11.99 -0.02 -19.75
N VAL A 555 -12.35 0.40 -18.54
CA VAL A 555 -13.37 -0.31 -17.70
C VAL A 555 -14.74 -0.27 -18.36
N ASN A 556 -15.14 0.86 -18.95
CA ASN A 556 -16.43 0.98 -19.65
C ASN A 556 -16.50 0.07 -20.90
N ALA A 557 -15.35 -0.24 -21.51
CA ALA A 557 -15.27 -1.14 -22.67
C ALA A 557 -15.26 -2.64 -22.27
N LEU A 558 -15.21 -2.98 -20.97
CA LEU A 558 -15.26 -4.38 -20.52
C LEU A 558 -16.63 -5.01 -20.84
N PRO A 559 -16.66 -6.32 -21.18
CA PRO A 559 -17.91 -7.04 -21.40
C PRO A 559 -18.81 -6.94 -20.17
N PRO A 560 -20.14 -7.03 -20.33
CA PRO A 560 -21.07 -7.05 -19.20
C PRO A 560 -20.69 -8.17 -18.21
N LEU A 561 -21.05 -7.97 -16.93
CA LEU A 561 -20.95 -9.03 -15.94
C LEU A 561 -21.88 -10.18 -16.43
N VAL A 562 -21.30 -11.30 -16.75
CA VAL A 562 -22.10 -12.53 -16.92
C VAL A 562 -22.48 -12.96 -15.50
N ALA A 563 -23.79 -12.93 -15.23
CA ALA A 563 -24.38 -13.30 -13.94
C ALA A 563 -24.06 -14.76 -13.56
#